data_572c199612b5189285bc2f2ff8e53cbd
#
_entry.id   572c199612b5189285bc2f2ff8e53cbd
#
_cell.length_a   1.000
_cell.length_b   1.000
_cell.length_c   1.000
_cell.angle_alpha   90.00
_cell.angle_beta   90.00
_cell.angle_gamma   90.00
#
_symmetry.space_group_name_H-M   'P 1'
#
loop_
_entity.id
_entity.type
_entity.pdbx_description
1 polymer ?
#
loop_
_entity_poly.entity_id
_entity_poly.type
_entity_poly.pdbx_seq_one_letter_code
_entity_poly.pdbx_strand_id
1 'polypeptide(L)' 'MGFYKNPEEMYTARAERFRRDGNTHWAQAKNGEGGYHYTQARFCYEEAAKNAAKAEQARADNAVFRSGRKKGGR' A
#
# COMPACT_ATOMS: atom_id res chain seq x y z
N MET A 1 9.19 -15.63 0.56
CA MET A 1 9.52 -15.60 -0.23
C MET A 1 10.29 -14.60 -0.73
N GLY A 2 10.96 -13.94 -0.84
CA GLY A 2 11.88 -13.00 -1.25
C GLY A 2 11.63 -12.46 -2.60
N PHE A 3 10.43 -12.32 -2.91
CA PHE A 3 10.15 -11.77 -4.18
C PHE A 3 10.35 -10.28 -4.25
N TYR A 4 10.38 -9.61 -3.14
CA TYR A 4 10.53 -8.17 -3.14
C TYR A 4 11.93 -7.80 -2.74
N LYS A 5 12.49 -6.84 -3.45
CA LYS A 5 13.84 -6.44 -3.16
C LYS A 5 13.97 -5.62 -1.90
N ASN A 6 12.95 -4.94 -1.53
CA ASN A 6 12.99 -4.11 -0.34
C ASN A 6 11.59 -3.85 0.19
N PRO A 7 11.49 -3.30 1.40
CA PRO A 7 10.17 -3.06 1.99
C PRO A 7 9.31 -2.11 1.18
N GLU A 8 9.91 -1.12 0.55
CA GLU A 8 9.14 -0.18 -0.26
C GLU A 8 8.41 -0.92 -1.37
N GLU A 9 9.10 -1.82 -2.04
CA GLU A 9 8.52 -2.56 -3.13
C GLU A 9 7.38 -3.43 -2.63
N MET A 10 7.58 -4.06 -1.50
CA MET A 10 6.56 -4.91 -0.91
C MET A 10 5.30 -4.12 -0.57
N TYR A 11 5.47 -2.97 0.11
CA TYR A 11 4.33 -2.18 0.51
C TYR A 11 3.61 -1.59 -0.70
N THR A 12 4.36 -1.21 -1.74
CA THR A 12 3.75 -0.69 -2.96
C THR A 12 2.89 -1.77 -3.61
N ALA A 13 3.42 -2.99 -3.68
CA ALA A 13 2.68 -4.08 -4.28
C ALA A 13 1.41 -4.39 -3.50
N ARG A 14 1.50 -4.34 -2.16
CA ARG A 14 0.34 -4.60 -1.34
C ARG A 14 -0.69 -3.50 -1.52
N ALA A 15 -0.26 -2.25 -1.59
CA ALA A 15 -1.18 -1.14 -1.77
C ALA A 15 -1.94 -1.29 -3.09
N GLU A 16 -1.23 -1.69 -4.14
CA GLU A 16 -1.86 -1.86 -5.43
C GLU A 16 -2.86 -3.00 -5.42
N ARG A 17 -2.52 -4.06 -4.73
CA ARG A 17 -3.42 -5.20 -4.64
C ARG A 17 -4.69 -4.82 -3.90
N PHE A 18 -4.55 -4.13 -2.77
CA PHE A 18 -5.72 -3.73 -2.01
C PHE A 18 -6.58 -2.75 -2.80
N ARG A 19 -5.93 -1.86 -3.55
CA ARG A 19 -6.69 -0.89 -4.34
C ARG A 19 -7.47 -1.62 -5.43
N ARG A 20 -6.87 -2.61 -6.05
CA ARG A 20 -7.54 -3.38 -7.07
C ARG A 20 -8.72 -4.15 -6.49
N ASP A 21 -8.51 -4.76 -5.33
CA ASP A 21 -9.57 -5.49 -4.66
C ASP A 21 -10.69 -4.54 -4.25
N GLY A 22 -10.33 -3.36 -3.78
CA GLY A 22 -11.34 -2.37 -3.42
C GLY A 22 -12.17 -1.96 -4.62
N ASN A 23 -11.52 -1.78 -5.76
CA ASN A 23 -12.25 -1.42 -6.97
C ASN A 23 -13.19 -2.53 -7.38
N THR A 24 -12.78 -3.78 -7.21
CA THR A 24 -13.63 -4.91 -7.54
C THR A 24 -14.85 -4.95 -6.65
N HIS A 25 -14.65 -4.78 -5.34
CA HIS A 25 -15.79 -4.80 -4.42
C HIS A 25 -16.72 -3.61 -4.67
N TRP A 26 -16.15 -2.47 -4.99
CA TRP A 26 -16.96 -1.30 -5.26
C TRP A 26 -17.85 -1.54 -6.48
N ALA A 27 -17.28 -2.12 -7.53
CA ALA A 27 -18.04 -2.41 -8.72
C ALA A 27 -19.15 -3.43 -8.43
N GLN A 28 -18.85 -4.42 -7.61
CA GLN A 28 -19.84 -5.41 -7.25
C GLN A 28 -20.98 -4.79 -6.47
N ALA A 29 -20.66 -3.87 -5.56
CA ALA A 29 -21.69 -3.20 -4.80
C ALA A 29 -22.58 -2.37 -5.71
N LYS A 30 -21.95 -1.68 -6.66
CA LYS A 30 -22.72 -0.86 -7.59
C LYS A 30 -23.61 -1.69 -8.48
N ASN A 31 -23.22 -2.92 -8.72
CA ASN A 31 -24.04 -3.81 -9.53
C ASN A 31 -25.13 -4.51 -8.74
N GLY A 32 -25.27 -4.14 -7.48
CA GLY A 32 -26.34 -4.71 -6.67
C GLY A 32 -26.05 -6.06 -6.09
N GLU A 33 -24.79 -6.43 -6.01
CA GLU A 33 -24.44 -7.74 -5.49
C GLU A 33 -24.33 -7.81 -3.99
N GLY A 34 -24.75 -6.77 -3.31
CA GLY A 34 -24.74 -6.79 -1.86
C GLY A 34 -24.04 -5.56 -1.29
N GLY A 35 -24.72 -4.88 -0.39
CA GLY A 35 -24.16 -3.68 0.20
C GLY A 35 -22.91 -3.93 0.99
N TYR A 36 -22.71 -5.16 1.46
CA TYR A 36 -21.52 -5.46 2.22
C TYR A 36 -20.25 -5.27 1.41
N HIS A 37 -20.36 -5.27 0.07
CA HIS A 37 -19.20 -5.01 -0.75
C HIS A 37 -18.67 -3.59 -0.56
N TYR A 38 -19.54 -2.64 -0.20
CA TYR A 38 -19.07 -1.29 0.07
C TYR A 38 -18.17 -1.29 1.30
N THR A 39 -18.52 -2.07 2.31
CA THR A 39 -17.70 -2.17 3.50
C THR A 39 -16.37 -2.82 3.16
N GLN A 40 -16.42 -3.86 2.32
CA GLN A 40 -15.20 -4.52 1.91
C GLN A 40 -14.32 -3.57 1.10
N ALA A 41 -14.94 -2.79 0.21
CA ALA A 41 -14.18 -1.84 -0.59
C ALA A 41 -13.50 -0.81 0.30
N ARG A 42 -14.22 -0.30 1.31
CA ARG A 42 -13.64 0.67 2.21
C ARG A 42 -12.46 0.09 2.95
N PHE A 43 -12.60 -1.13 3.43
CA PHE A 43 -11.52 -1.78 4.13
C PHE A 43 -10.31 -1.90 3.22
N CYS A 44 -10.53 -2.34 1.97
CA CYS A 44 -9.44 -2.49 1.03
C CYS A 44 -8.78 -1.15 0.72
N TYR A 45 -9.56 -0.11 0.55
CA TYR A 45 -8.99 1.21 0.28
C TYR A 45 -8.21 1.72 1.48
N GLU A 46 -8.68 1.47 2.68
CA GLU A 46 -7.96 1.88 3.88
C GLU A 46 -6.64 1.13 3.98
N GLU A 47 -6.66 -0.16 3.70
CA GLU A 47 -5.43 -0.94 3.73
C GLU A 47 -4.48 -0.49 2.64
N ALA A 48 -5.02 -0.13 1.46
CA ALA A 48 -4.19 0.37 0.39
C ALA A 48 -3.51 1.66 0.82
N ALA A 49 -4.26 2.55 1.48
CA ALA A 49 -3.69 3.81 1.94
C ALA A 49 -2.63 3.57 3.00
N LYS A 50 -2.86 2.62 3.91
CA LYS A 50 -1.88 2.32 4.94
C LYS A 50 -0.60 1.78 4.33
N ASN A 51 -0.73 0.87 3.37
CA ASN A 51 0.45 0.30 2.75
C ASN A 51 1.16 1.32 1.87
N ALA A 52 0.41 2.22 1.23
CA ALA A 52 1.03 3.28 0.45
C ALA A 52 1.83 4.21 1.36
N ALA A 53 1.28 4.50 2.55
CA ALA A 53 1.99 5.33 3.51
C ALA A 53 3.25 4.64 3.99
N LYS A 54 3.17 3.32 4.20
CA LYS A 54 4.36 2.57 4.62
C LYS A 54 5.40 2.53 3.52
N ALA A 55 4.95 2.47 2.26
CA ALA A 55 5.88 2.48 1.14
C ALA A 55 6.60 3.83 1.07
N GLU A 56 5.86 4.91 1.34
CA GLU A 56 6.46 6.23 1.33
C GLU A 56 7.47 6.33 2.46
N GLN A 57 7.12 5.80 3.62
CA GLN A 57 8.01 5.83 4.77
C GLN A 57 9.28 5.02 4.47
N ALA A 58 9.11 3.86 3.85
CA ALA A 58 10.25 3.02 3.53
C ALA A 58 11.16 3.70 2.52
N ARG A 59 10.55 4.42 1.57
CA ARG A 59 11.33 5.15 0.59
C ARG A 59 12.11 6.26 1.26
N ALA A 60 11.47 6.97 2.17
CA ALA A 60 12.13 8.05 2.89
C ALA A 60 13.26 7.50 3.75
N ASP A 61 13.00 6.39 4.43
CA ASP A 61 14.02 5.79 5.28
C ASP A 61 15.20 5.33 4.44
N ASN A 62 14.92 4.78 3.29
CA ASN A 62 15.98 4.31 2.42
C ASN A 62 16.81 5.47 1.91
N ALA A 63 16.17 6.56 1.55
CA ALA A 63 16.88 7.73 1.08
C ALA A 63 17.72 8.32 2.18
N VAL A 64 17.19 8.38 3.39
CA VAL A 64 17.92 8.91 4.51
C VAL A 64 19.10 8.00 4.82
N PHE A 65 18.90 6.72 4.74
CA PHE A 65 19.97 5.80 5.02
C PHE A 65 21.12 5.99 4.04
N ARG A 66 20.79 6.14 2.76
CA ARG A 66 21.81 6.35 1.81
C ARG A 66 22.49 7.63 1.95
N SER A 67 21.78 8.71 2.17
CA SER A 67 22.47 9.97 2.33
C SER A 67 22.76 10.19 3.74
N GLY A 68 22.09 9.52 4.61
CA GLY A 68 22.30 9.71 6.02
C GLY A 68 23.68 9.39 6.45
N ARG A 69 24.32 8.58 5.70
CA ARG A 69 25.62 8.33 6.04
C ARG A 69 26.35 9.57 6.05
N LYS A 70 26.15 10.43 5.13
CA LYS A 70 26.85 11.61 5.18
C LYS A 70 26.30 12.46 6.16
N LYS A 71 25.03 12.55 6.32
CA LYS A 71 24.55 13.43 7.26
C LYS A 71 24.80 12.90 8.53
N GLY A 72 24.65 11.68 8.66
CA GLY A 72 24.86 11.17 9.94
C GLY A 72 26.25 11.31 10.30
N GLY A 73 27.01 11.39 9.34
CA GLY A 73 28.32 11.58 9.68
C GLY A 73 28.49 12.85 10.31
N ARG A 74 27.54 13.57 10.33
CA ARG A 74 27.68 14.74 10.90
C ARG A 74 27.70 14.71 11.92
#